data_13bb370de4a4a3ea3c122dea6245b1e3
#
_entry.id   13bb370de4a4a3ea3c122dea6245b1e3
#
_cell.length_a   1.000
_cell.length_b   1.000
_cell.length_c   1.000
_cell.angle_alpha   90.00
_cell.angle_beta   90.00
_cell.angle_gamma   90.00
#
_symmetry.space_group_name_H-M   'P 1'
#
loop_
_entity.id
_entity.type
_entity.pdbx_description
1 polymer ?
#
loop_
_entity_poly.entity_id
_entity_poly.type
_entity_poly.pdbx_seq_one_letter_code
_entity_poly.pdbx_strand_id
1 'polypeptide(L)'
;MKNPPLHRYATRPGLYFTDDGGADVVVRSETADQVWLCVLEPIDEPSAFFQDAIRLFEDPNISFIQQIHEFPVCTRIIEHLYLRETLFRMTGPNYGLWYVHLPKAWDGMRYGYRVDGAWDPKHGVRFNPYKFLLDPYGKGIDGSMELTPAAFSYECDVVDRKVIGSAYGAMSTVDSLGHMPVSVAIDDRDTHKHEGDPQHPHVPWRKTVIYEMHVKGFTANAPWLPESLRGTYAGLAHPTTLAYLQGLGIT
;
A
#
# COMPACT_ATOMS: atom_id res chain seq x y z
N MET A 1 17.63 -1.84 -23.75
CA MET A 1 17.88 -0.76 -22.77
C MET A 1 18.81 -1.33 -21.71
N LYS A 2 19.91 -0.65 -21.38
CA LYS A 2 20.77 -1.07 -20.25
C LYS A 2 19.96 -0.82 -18.97
N ASN A 3 19.82 -1.85 -18.12
CA ASN A 3 19.25 -1.65 -16.79
C ASN A 3 20.02 -0.52 -16.11
N PRO A 4 19.34 0.49 -15.56
CA PRO A 4 20.02 1.50 -14.75
C PRO A 4 20.75 0.79 -13.61
N PRO A 5 21.88 1.34 -13.14
CA PRO A 5 22.59 0.75 -12.01
C PRO A 5 21.61 0.66 -10.83
N LEU A 6 21.58 -0.50 -10.15
CA LEU A 6 20.80 -0.72 -8.93
C LEU A 6 21.07 0.45 -7.98
N HIS A 7 20.04 1.26 -7.79
CA HIS A 7 20.12 2.40 -6.89
C HIS A 7 20.40 1.93 -5.45
N ARG A 8 20.93 2.83 -4.62
CA ARG A 8 21.36 2.59 -3.23
C ARG A 8 20.32 1.87 -2.34
N TYR A 9 19.04 1.93 -2.73
CA TYR A 9 17.90 1.38 -1.97
C TYR A 9 17.35 0.07 -2.53
N ALA A 10 17.88 -0.44 -3.65
CA ALA A 10 17.36 -1.66 -4.30
C ALA A 10 17.39 -2.95 -3.45
N THR A 11 17.96 -2.91 -2.27
CA THR A 11 18.02 -4.04 -1.32
C THR A 11 17.07 -3.90 -0.14
N ARG A 12 16.36 -2.77 0.00
CA ARG A 12 15.50 -2.48 1.13
C ARG A 12 14.05 -2.33 0.66
N PRO A 13 13.10 -3.21 1.08
CA PRO A 13 11.70 -3.08 0.70
C PRO A 13 11.06 -1.77 1.17
N GLY A 14 10.16 -1.23 0.34
CA GLY A 14 9.44 0.03 0.54
C GLY A 14 9.54 0.98 -0.63
N LEU A 15 8.93 2.16 -0.50
CA LEU A 15 9.00 3.27 -1.45
C LEU A 15 9.91 4.37 -0.88
N TYR A 16 10.87 4.81 -1.70
CA TYR A 16 11.88 5.80 -1.33
C TYR A 16 11.94 6.89 -2.39
N PHE A 17 11.57 8.12 -2.03
CA PHE A 17 11.72 9.27 -2.90
C PHE A 17 13.18 9.53 -3.23
N THR A 18 13.45 9.88 -4.48
CA THR A 18 14.78 10.16 -5.01
C THR A 18 14.98 11.65 -5.32
N ASP A 19 16.22 12.10 -5.41
CA ASP A 19 16.54 13.52 -5.61
C ASP A 19 16.23 14.03 -7.04
N ASP A 20 16.00 13.12 -7.98
CA ASP A 20 15.58 13.42 -9.36
C ASP A 20 14.07 13.66 -9.51
N GLY A 21 13.31 13.61 -8.39
CA GLY A 21 11.86 13.81 -8.37
C GLY A 21 11.06 12.54 -8.60
N GLY A 22 11.73 11.39 -8.61
CA GLY A 22 11.16 10.07 -8.74
C GLY A 22 11.05 9.31 -7.42
N ALA A 23 10.89 7.99 -7.52
CA ALA A 23 10.98 7.07 -6.39
C ALA A 23 11.51 5.70 -6.80
N ASP A 24 12.32 5.11 -5.93
CA ASP A 24 12.69 3.70 -5.98
C ASP A 24 11.67 2.90 -5.18
N VAL A 25 11.11 1.86 -5.79
CA VAL A 25 10.12 1.01 -5.16
C VAL A 25 10.59 -0.43 -5.17
N VAL A 26 10.59 -1.06 -3.99
CA VAL A 26 11.07 -2.42 -3.78
C VAL A 26 10.04 -3.21 -2.99
N VAL A 27 9.69 -4.39 -3.46
CA VAL A 27 8.82 -5.33 -2.72
C VAL A 27 9.41 -6.72 -2.75
N ARG A 28 9.13 -7.52 -1.72
CA ARG A 28 9.59 -8.91 -1.64
C ARG A 28 8.48 -9.87 -2.05
N SER A 29 8.79 -10.74 -3.01
CA SER A 29 8.00 -11.93 -3.35
C SER A 29 8.93 -12.97 -3.97
N GLU A 30 9.12 -14.11 -3.28
CA GLU A 30 10.10 -15.12 -3.67
C GLU A 30 9.61 -15.99 -4.82
N THR A 31 8.29 -16.19 -4.93
CA THR A 31 7.68 -17.18 -5.81
C THR A 31 6.69 -16.59 -6.81
N ALA A 32 6.60 -15.25 -6.90
CA ALA A 32 5.83 -14.59 -7.93
C ALA A 32 6.49 -14.77 -9.31
N ASP A 33 5.69 -14.94 -10.34
CA ASP A 33 6.15 -14.95 -11.73
C ASP A 33 6.32 -13.53 -12.27
N GLN A 34 5.47 -12.59 -11.82
CA GLN A 34 5.57 -11.17 -12.15
C GLN A 34 4.92 -10.29 -11.08
N VAL A 35 5.51 -9.10 -10.90
CA VAL A 35 4.97 -8.04 -10.05
C VAL A 35 4.85 -6.75 -10.85
N TRP A 36 3.74 -6.04 -10.67
CA TRP A 36 3.53 -4.68 -11.18
C TRP A 36 3.32 -3.73 -10.02
N LEU A 37 3.99 -2.60 -10.08
CA LEU A 37 3.63 -1.43 -9.28
C LEU A 37 2.51 -0.69 -10.01
N CYS A 38 1.44 -0.38 -9.30
CA CYS A 38 0.28 0.33 -9.83
C CYS A 38 0.21 1.72 -9.20
N VAL A 39 0.18 2.76 -10.02
CA VAL A 39 -0.03 4.15 -9.58
C VAL A 39 -1.43 4.57 -9.99
N LEU A 40 -2.15 5.23 -9.07
CA LEU A 40 -3.52 5.67 -9.25
C LEU A 40 -3.58 7.19 -9.34
N GLU A 41 -4.21 7.70 -10.40
CA GLU A 41 -4.40 9.13 -10.64
C GLU A 41 -5.87 9.41 -10.98
N PRO A 42 -6.45 10.58 -10.59
CA PRO A 42 -7.76 11.02 -11.07
C PRO A 42 -7.79 11.13 -12.60
N ILE A 43 -8.93 10.82 -13.24
CA ILE A 43 -9.07 10.89 -14.70
C ILE A 43 -9.04 12.35 -15.21
N ASP A 44 -9.61 13.26 -14.45
CA ASP A 44 -9.77 14.67 -14.75
C ASP A 44 -8.50 15.48 -14.57
N GLU A 45 -7.46 14.91 -13.97
CA GLU A 45 -6.15 15.51 -13.84
C GLU A 45 -5.20 15.08 -14.96
N PRO A 46 -4.24 15.96 -15.38
CA PRO A 46 -3.17 15.54 -16.28
C PRO A 46 -2.34 14.40 -15.68
N SER A 47 -2.12 13.34 -16.43
CA SER A 47 -1.30 12.23 -15.94
C SER A 47 0.17 12.65 -15.80
N ALA A 48 0.80 12.27 -14.70
CA ALA A 48 2.23 12.43 -14.51
C ALA A 48 3.05 11.55 -15.49
N PHE A 49 2.45 10.47 -16.02
CA PHE A 49 3.12 9.45 -16.82
C PHE A 49 2.67 9.41 -18.27
N PHE A 50 1.71 10.26 -18.69
CA PHE A 50 0.99 10.15 -19.96
C PHE A 50 1.87 10.36 -21.21
N GLN A 51 3.01 11.02 -21.13
CA GLN A 51 3.83 11.35 -22.30
C GLN A 51 4.78 10.23 -22.74
N ASP A 52 5.12 9.30 -21.87
CA ASP A 52 6.22 8.35 -22.11
C ASP A 52 5.81 6.88 -22.36
N ALA A 53 4.57 6.50 -22.06
CA ALA A 53 4.19 5.08 -22.09
C ALA A 53 2.70 4.83 -22.20
N ILE A 54 2.05 5.21 -23.33
CA ILE A 54 0.64 4.92 -23.46
C ILE A 54 0.40 3.88 -24.53
N ARG A 55 -0.05 2.70 -24.07
CA ARG A 55 -1.11 1.99 -24.76
C ARG A 55 -2.28 1.90 -23.79
N LEU A 56 -3.31 2.69 -24.09
CA LEU A 56 -4.63 2.50 -23.52
C LEU A 56 -5.07 1.07 -23.84
N PHE A 57 -5.62 0.39 -22.87
CA PHE A 57 -6.28 -0.88 -23.08
C PHE A 57 -7.58 -0.63 -23.87
N GLU A 58 -7.51 -0.66 -25.19
CA GLU A 58 -8.65 -0.38 -26.07
C GLU A 58 -9.21 -1.65 -26.73
N ASP A 59 -8.52 -2.77 -26.65
CA ASP A 59 -9.02 -4.00 -27.26
C ASP A 59 -9.88 -4.81 -26.26
N PRO A 60 -11.22 -4.80 -26.41
CA PRO A 60 -12.11 -5.55 -25.53
C PRO A 60 -11.98 -7.09 -25.68
N ASN A 61 -11.26 -7.56 -26.69
CA ASN A 61 -11.05 -8.99 -26.93
C ASN A 61 -9.81 -9.53 -26.21
N ILE A 62 -8.94 -8.66 -25.70
CA ILE A 62 -7.75 -9.07 -24.98
C ILE A 62 -8.04 -8.98 -23.47
N SER A 63 -7.81 -10.07 -22.74
CA SER A 63 -8.03 -10.06 -21.29
C SER A 63 -7.07 -9.09 -20.59
N PHE A 64 -7.49 -8.55 -19.46
CA PHE A 64 -6.64 -7.67 -18.63
C PHE A 64 -5.26 -8.28 -18.37
N ILE A 65 -5.21 -9.57 -18.05
CA ILE A 65 -3.97 -10.29 -17.77
C ILE A 65 -3.03 -10.32 -18.97
N GLN A 66 -3.54 -10.63 -20.17
CA GLN A 66 -2.73 -10.63 -21.38
C GLN A 66 -2.12 -9.25 -21.65
N GLN A 67 -2.90 -8.20 -21.47
CA GLN A 67 -2.46 -6.82 -21.71
C GLN A 67 -1.33 -6.41 -20.77
N ILE A 68 -1.43 -6.69 -19.47
CA ILE A 68 -0.38 -6.32 -18.52
C ILE A 68 0.92 -7.11 -18.72
N HIS A 69 0.84 -8.33 -19.27
CA HIS A 69 2.03 -9.11 -19.59
C HIS A 69 2.75 -8.65 -20.87
N GLU A 70 2.03 -8.01 -21.79
CA GLU A 70 2.57 -7.63 -23.08
C GLU A 70 3.50 -6.41 -23.01
N PHE A 71 3.24 -5.47 -22.08
CA PHE A 71 3.93 -4.19 -22.02
C PHE A 71 4.66 -3.95 -20.70
N PRO A 72 5.84 -3.28 -20.73
CA PRO A 72 6.57 -2.91 -19.52
C PRO A 72 5.86 -1.82 -18.70
N VAL A 73 5.10 -0.96 -19.38
CA VAL A 73 4.22 0.05 -18.76
C VAL A 73 2.92 0.09 -19.55
N CYS A 74 1.82 0.10 -18.83
CA CYS A 74 0.48 0.17 -19.43
C CYS A 74 -0.46 0.96 -18.52
N THR A 75 -1.47 1.56 -19.13
CA THR A 75 -2.45 2.39 -18.42
C THR A 75 -3.86 1.95 -18.79
N ARG A 76 -4.73 1.85 -17.80
CA ARG A 76 -6.17 1.65 -18.00
C ARG A 76 -7.00 2.71 -17.31
N ILE A 77 -8.16 2.99 -17.86
CA ILE A 77 -9.17 3.86 -17.28
C ILE A 77 -10.20 3.01 -16.54
N ILE A 78 -10.53 3.40 -15.34
CA ILE A 78 -11.55 2.77 -14.52
C ILE A 78 -12.64 3.82 -14.29
N GLU A 79 -13.55 3.92 -15.27
CA GLU A 79 -14.54 5.00 -15.34
C GLU A 79 -15.42 5.12 -14.09
N HIS A 80 -15.91 4.00 -13.56
CA HIS A 80 -16.79 3.99 -12.39
C HIS A 80 -16.11 4.44 -11.09
N LEU A 81 -14.77 4.46 -11.04
CA LEU A 81 -13.98 5.00 -9.93
C LEU A 81 -13.40 6.38 -10.23
N TYR A 82 -13.57 6.90 -11.45
CA TYR A 82 -12.92 8.12 -11.92
C TYR A 82 -11.39 8.08 -11.75
N LEU A 83 -10.80 6.90 -11.94
CA LEU A 83 -9.37 6.66 -11.76
C LEU A 83 -8.71 6.16 -13.05
N ARG A 84 -7.45 6.56 -13.19
CA ARG A 84 -6.49 5.98 -14.12
C ARG A 84 -5.52 5.13 -13.31
N GLU A 85 -5.33 3.87 -13.70
CA GLU A 85 -4.32 2.98 -13.13
C GLU A 85 -3.19 2.79 -14.13
N THR A 86 -1.98 3.24 -13.78
CA THR A 86 -0.77 3.01 -14.56
C THR A 86 0.05 1.91 -13.89
N LEU A 87 0.31 0.83 -14.64
CA LEU A 87 1.02 -0.35 -14.18
C LEU A 87 2.44 -0.34 -14.73
N PHE A 88 3.41 -0.43 -13.84
CA PHE A 88 4.83 -0.53 -14.15
C PHE A 88 5.32 -1.94 -13.84
N ARG A 89 5.77 -2.68 -14.85
CA ARG A 89 6.36 -4.00 -14.64
C ARG A 89 7.65 -3.86 -13.83
N MET A 90 7.71 -4.54 -12.72
CA MET A 90 8.90 -4.57 -11.88
C MET A 90 9.93 -5.57 -12.40
N THR A 91 11.21 -5.26 -12.19
CA THR A 91 12.34 -6.14 -12.50
C THR A 91 12.63 -7.03 -11.30
N GLY A 92 12.72 -8.31 -11.52
CA GLY A 92 12.98 -9.31 -10.46
C GLY A 92 12.59 -10.74 -10.89
N PRO A 93 12.62 -11.72 -9.94
CA PRO A 93 13.15 -11.55 -8.60
C PRO A 93 14.69 -11.56 -8.56
N ASN A 94 15.29 -10.71 -7.76
CA ASN A 94 16.70 -10.78 -7.39
C ASN A 94 16.77 -11.02 -5.88
N TYR A 95 17.15 -12.22 -5.45
CA TYR A 95 17.04 -12.67 -4.05
C TYR A 95 15.64 -12.44 -3.44
N GLY A 96 14.59 -12.69 -4.23
CA GLY A 96 13.19 -12.49 -3.84
C GLY A 96 12.71 -11.04 -3.85
N LEU A 97 13.54 -10.08 -4.27
CA LEU A 97 13.18 -8.67 -4.37
C LEU A 97 12.82 -8.30 -5.82
N TRP A 98 11.77 -7.52 -5.94
CA TRP A 98 11.29 -6.89 -7.16
C TRP A 98 11.49 -5.39 -7.05
N TYR A 99 11.94 -4.76 -8.11
CA TYR A 99 12.35 -3.36 -8.15
C TYR A 99 11.80 -2.64 -9.37
N VAL A 100 11.41 -1.38 -9.17
CA VAL A 100 11.16 -0.42 -10.25
C VAL A 100 11.54 0.98 -9.78
N HIS A 101 12.10 1.78 -10.71
CA HIS A 101 12.26 3.22 -10.52
C HIS A 101 11.12 3.95 -11.23
N LEU A 102 10.38 4.77 -10.49
CA LEU A 102 9.41 5.71 -11.04
C LEU A 102 10.12 7.01 -11.43
N PRO A 103 9.95 7.52 -12.66
CA PRO A 103 10.58 8.77 -13.07
C PRO A 103 9.95 10.01 -12.40
N LYS A 104 8.75 9.86 -11.83
CA LYS A 104 8.05 10.87 -11.07
C LYS A 104 7.34 10.23 -9.87
N ALA A 105 7.38 10.90 -8.73
CA ALA A 105 6.63 10.53 -7.54
C ALA A 105 6.36 11.79 -6.71
N TRP A 106 5.27 11.79 -5.96
CA TRP A 106 4.87 12.93 -5.12
C TRP A 106 4.30 12.45 -3.80
N ASP A 107 4.38 13.31 -2.79
CA ASP A 107 3.73 13.08 -1.50
C ASP A 107 2.21 12.96 -1.69
N GLY A 108 1.61 11.96 -1.05
CA GLY A 108 0.19 11.64 -1.24
C GLY A 108 -0.13 10.78 -2.48
N MET A 109 0.85 10.38 -3.30
CA MET A 109 0.64 9.47 -4.43
C MET A 109 0.01 8.17 -3.96
N ARG A 110 -1.13 7.79 -4.57
CA ARG A 110 -1.79 6.51 -4.30
C ARG A 110 -1.19 5.42 -5.14
N TYR A 111 -0.86 4.29 -4.51
CA TYR A 111 -0.22 3.17 -5.20
C TYR A 111 -0.52 1.83 -4.53
N GLY A 112 -0.13 0.76 -5.20
CA GLY A 112 -0.19 -0.61 -4.68
C GLY A 112 0.44 -1.58 -5.67
N TYR A 113 0.15 -2.85 -5.51
CA TYR A 113 0.74 -3.89 -6.34
C TYR A 113 -0.31 -4.81 -6.95
N ARG A 114 0.03 -5.36 -8.12
CA ARG A 114 -0.58 -6.56 -8.67
C ARG A 114 0.49 -7.62 -8.84
N VAL A 115 0.15 -8.86 -8.49
CA VAL A 115 1.14 -9.95 -8.46
C VAL A 115 0.55 -11.16 -9.17
N ASP A 116 1.28 -11.68 -10.13
CA ASP A 116 0.93 -12.91 -10.84
C ASP A 116 1.87 -14.07 -10.46
N GLY A 117 1.37 -15.28 -10.59
CA GLY A 117 2.07 -16.50 -10.27
C GLY A 117 1.12 -17.69 -10.14
N ALA A 118 1.60 -18.78 -9.59
CA ALA A 118 0.82 -20.00 -9.47
C ALA A 118 -0.41 -19.83 -8.56
N TRP A 119 -1.51 -20.47 -8.95
CA TRP A 119 -2.71 -20.63 -8.16
C TRP A 119 -2.81 -22.07 -7.64
N ASP A 120 -2.35 -22.28 -6.40
CA ASP A 120 -2.43 -23.57 -5.69
C ASP A 120 -2.82 -23.31 -4.22
N PRO A 121 -4.07 -22.99 -3.96
CA PRO A 121 -4.52 -22.57 -2.64
C PRO A 121 -4.43 -23.69 -1.59
N LYS A 122 -4.37 -24.96 -2.00
CA LYS A 122 -4.18 -26.10 -1.07
C LYS A 122 -2.79 -26.12 -0.44
N HIS A 123 -1.80 -25.60 -1.16
CA HIS A 123 -0.42 -25.46 -0.67
C HIS A 123 -0.09 -24.02 -0.26
N GLY A 124 -1.10 -23.15 -0.11
CA GLY A 124 -0.92 -21.79 0.36
C GLY A 124 -0.55 -20.75 -0.72
N VAL A 125 -0.41 -21.19 -1.97
CA VAL A 125 -0.04 -20.32 -3.10
C VAL A 125 -1.31 -19.69 -3.72
N ARG A 126 -1.44 -18.37 -3.69
CA ARG A 126 -2.66 -17.65 -4.08
C ARG A 126 -2.35 -16.36 -4.84
N PHE A 127 -1.46 -16.41 -5.82
CA PHE A 127 -1.22 -15.26 -6.67
C PHE A 127 -2.45 -14.99 -7.54
N ASN A 128 -2.85 -13.71 -7.59
CA ASN A 128 -4.01 -13.31 -8.37
C ASN A 128 -3.86 -11.84 -8.83
N PRO A 129 -3.54 -11.58 -10.11
CA PRO A 129 -3.31 -10.23 -10.60
C PRO A 129 -4.58 -9.36 -10.67
N TYR A 130 -5.77 -9.94 -10.52
CA TYR A 130 -7.01 -9.18 -10.35
C TYR A 130 -7.12 -8.52 -8.96
N LYS A 131 -6.25 -8.87 -8.01
CA LYS A 131 -6.26 -8.29 -6.67
C LYS A 131 -5.24 -7.18 -6.55
N PHE A 132 -5.76 -5.98 -6.24
CA PHE A 132 -4.93 -4.84 -5.88
C PHE A 132 -4.46 -5.01 -4.43
N LEU A 133 -3.16 -4.97 -4.20
CA LEU A 133 -2.53 -5.24 -2.92
C LEU A 133 -1.87 -3.98 -2.34
N LEU A 134 -2.00 -3.82 -1.04
CA LEU A 134 -1.26 -2.81 -0.29
C LEU A 134 0.25 -3.11 -0.28
N ASP A 135 1.04 -2.07 -0.17
CA ASP A 135 2.46 -2.20 0.14
C ASP A 135 2.64 -2.64 1.61
N PRO A 136 3.26 -3.81 1.87
CA PRO A 136 3.56 -4.24 3.23
C PRO A 136 4.45 -3.27 4.01
N TYR A 137 5.17 -2.41 3.31
CA TYR A 137 6.07 -1.39 3.86
C TYR A 137 5.52 0.03 3.69
N GLY A 138 4.25 0.15 3.26
CA GLY A 138 3.58 1.44 3.05
C GLY A 138 3.46 2.25 4.34
N LYS A 139 3.73 3.55 4.27
CA LYS A 139 3.67 4.47 5.40
C LYS A 139 2.30 5.10 5.58
N GLY A 140 1.51 5.18 4.52
CA GLY A 140 0.16 5.72 4.52
C GLY A 140 -0.84 4.78 3.86
N ILE A 141 -2.11 4.86 4.27
CA ILE A 141 -3.22 4.08 3.73
C ILE A 141 -4.41 5.03 3.54
N ASP A 142 -5.09 4.93 2.39
CA ASP A 142 -6.31 5.65 2.10
C ASP A 142 -7.43 4.68 1.72
N GLY A 143 -8.66 5.00 2.16
CA GLY A 143 -9.83 4.16 1.93
C GLY A 143 -10.06 3.10 3.00
N SER A 144 -11.04 2.25 2.73
CA SER A 144 -11.46 1.18 3.63
C SER A 144 -11.77 -0.09 2.83
N MET A 145 -11.71 -1.24 3.50
CA MET A 145 -12.12 -2.50 2.91
C MET A 145 -13.64 -2.65 2.95
N GLU A 146 -14.21 -3.02 1.82
CA GLU A 146 -15.60 -3.47 1.74
C GLU A 146 -15.65 -4.99 1.72
N LEU A 147 -16.52 -5.56 2.56
CA LEU A 147 -16.73 -7.01 2.61
C LEU A 147 -17.65 -7.43 1.45
N THR A 148 -17.06 -7.62 0.28
CA THR A 148 -17.70 -8.03 -0.98
C THR A 148 -16.91 -9.19 -1.60
N PRO A 149 -17.45 -9.91 -2.59
CA PRO A 149 -16.68 -10.95 -3.31
C PRO A 149 -15.36 -10.44 -3.90
N ALA A 150 -15.27 -9.14 -4.25
CA ALA A 150 -14.06 -8.53 -4.77
C ALA A 150 -12.87 -8.58 -3.80
N ALA A 151 -13.12 -8.59 -2.48
CA ALA A 151 -12.07 -8.64 -1.46
C ALA A 151 -11.34 -10.00 -1.40
N PHE A 152 -11.90 -11.05 -2.02
CA PHE A 152 -11.36 -12.40 -1.93
C PHE A 152 -10.64 -12.81 -3.21
N SER A 153 -9.51 -13.51 -3.06
CA SER A 153 -8.74 -14.00 -4.20
C SER A 153 -9.36 -15.23 -4.88
N TYR A 154 -10.32 -15.89 -4.23
CA TYR A 154 -11.07 -17.04 -4.73
C TYR A 154 -12.54 -16.69 -5.02
N GLU A 155 -13.19 -17.47 -5.86
CA GLU A 155 -14.62 -17.30 -6.15
C GLU A 155 -15.47 -17.56 -4.91
N CYS A 156 -16.29 -16.58 -4.52
CA CYS A 156 -17.21 -16.67 -3.40
C CYS A 156 -18.36 -15.66 -3.55
N ASP A 157 -19.40 -15.86 -2.74
CA ASP A 157 -20.46 -14.89 -2.49
C ASP A 157 -20.33 -14.32 -1.09
N VAL A 158 -20.92 -13.14 -0.87
CA VAL A 158 -21.05 -12.55 0.46
C VAL A 158 -22.51 -12.22 0.71
N VAL A 159 -23.11 -12.96 1.63
CA VAL A 159 -24.53 -12.81 2.02
C VAL A 159 -24.61 -12.63 3.53
N ASP A 160 -25.31 -11.60 3.99
CA ASP A 160 -25.46 -11.26 5.42
C ASP A 160 -24.11 -11.21 6.18
N ARG A 161 -23.09 -10.63 5.55
CA ARG A 161 -21.70 -10.54 6.07
C ARG A 161 -21.03 -11.91 6.28
N LYS A 162 -21.53 -12.95 5.65
CA LYS A 162 -20.92 -14.28 5.65
C LYS A 162 -20.37 -14.59 4.27
N VAL A 163 -19.15 -15.10 4.22
CA VAL A 163 -18.50 -15.54 2.99
C VAL A 163 -18.97 -16.95 2.68
N ILE A 164 -19.54 -17.14 1.49
CA ILE A 164 -20.01 -18.43 0.99
C ILE A 164 -19.12 -18.84 -0.18
N GLY A 165 -18.30 -19.83 0.02
CA GLY A 165 -17.33 -20.31 -0.96
C GLY A 165 -16.20 -21.07 -0.28
N SER A 166 -15.31 -21.62 -1.09
CA SER A 166 -14.15 -22.37 -0.59
C SER A 166 -12.87 -21.59 -0.86
N ALA A 167 -12.11 -21.30 0.19
CA ALA A 167 -10.77 -20.70 0.06
C ALA A 167 -9.78 -21.56 -0.79
N TYR A 168 -10.18 -22.79 -1.13
CA TYR A 168 -9.45 -23.71 -2.01
C TYR A 168 -10.08 -23.83 -3.40
N GLY A 169 -11.04 -22.97 -3.72
CA GLY A 169 -11.77 -22.96 -4.99
C GLY A 169 -11.00 -22.30 -6.14
N ALA A 170 -11.75 -22.00 -7.20
CA ALA A 170 -11.21 -21.31 -8.37
C ALA A 170 -10.74 -19.90 -8.02
N MET A 171 -9.79 -19.37 -8.80
CA MET A 171 -9.30 -18.01 -8.69
C MET A 171 -10.41 -17.03 -9.14
N SER A 172 -10.68 -16.02 -8.33
CA SER A 172 -11.63 -14.95 -8.67
C SER A 172 -11.03 -14.01 -9.72
N THR A 173 -11.81 -13.68 -10.75
CA THR A 173 -11.46 -12.70 -11.78
C THR A 173 -12.06 -11.31 -11.50
N VAL A 174 -12.75 -11.13 -10.39
CA VAL A 174 -13.31 -9.84 -9.98
C VAL A 174 -12.17 -8.93 -9.49
N ASP A 175 -12.07 -7.73 -10.05
CA ASP A 175 -11.08 -6.75 -9.61
C ASP A 175 -11.39 -6.23 -8.22
N SER A 176 -10.38 -6.14 -7.36
CA SER A 176 -10.55 -5.62 -6.00
C SER A 176 -10.33 -4.11 -5.87
N LEU A 177 -9.82 -3.45 -6.91
CA LEU A 177 -9.63 -1.99 -6.87
C LEU A 177 -10.99 -1.28 -6.73
N GLY A 178 -11.06 -0.33 -5.78
CA GLY A 178 -12.29 0.32 -5.37
C GLY A 178 -13.00 -0.33 -4.17
N HIS A 179 -12.70 -1.59 -3.86
CA HIS A 179 -13.24 -2.33 -2.70
C HIS A 179 -12.22 -2.53 -1.58
N MET A 180 -10.97 -2.17 -1.84
CA MET A 180 -9.85 -2.31 -0.91
C MET A 180 -9.18 -0.96 -0.71
N PRO A 181 -8.57 -0.71 0.46
CA PRO A 181 -7.75 0.48 0.66
C PRO A 181 -6.52 0.44 -0.25
N VAL A 182 -5.90 1.60 -0.46
CA VAL A 182 -4.70 1.78 -1.26
C VAL A 182 -3.56 2.33 -0.40
N SER A 183 -2.32 2.04 -0.77
CA SER A 183 -1.15 2.64 -0.13
C SER A 183 -0.99 4.09 -0.56
N VAL A 184 -0.49 4.91 0.35
CA VAL A 184 -0.17 6.33 0.09
C VAL A 184 1.31 6.55 0.33
N ALA A 185 1.98 7.12 -0.67
CA ALA A 185 3.38 7.49 -0.56
C ALA A 185 3.53 8.71 0.35
N ILE A 186 4.39 8.60 1.35
CA ILE A 186 4.70 9.68 2.28
C ILE A 186 6.16 10.08 2.11
N ASP A 187 6.38 11.34 1.73
CA ASP A 187 7.72 11.89 1.67
C ASP A 187 8.16 12.40 3.05
N ASP A 188 8.90 11.57 3.76
CA ASP A 188 9.40 11.89 5.09
C ASP A 188 10.84 12.44 5.10
N ARG A 189 11.42 12.79 3.93
CA ARG A 189 12.79 13.31 3.84
C ARG A 189 12.98 14.62 4.61
N ASP A 190 11.94 15.43 4.72
CA ASP A 190 11.96 16.69 5.46
C ASP A 190 11.52 16.56 6.92
N THR A 191 10.83 15.48 7.31
CA THR A 191 10.39 15.28 8.70
C THR A 191 11.54 15.09 9.67
N HIS A 192 12.68 14.58 9.19
CA HIS A 192 13.91 14.44 9.98
C HIS A 192 14.72 15.73 10.11
N LYS A 193 14.31 16.82 9.44
CA LYS A 193 14.97 18.13 9.50
C LYS A 193 14.38 19.07 10.56
N HIS A 194 13.33 18.65 11.27
CA HIS A 194 12.79 19.47 12.34
C HIS A 194 13.80 19.51 13.48
N GLU A 195 14.45 20.67 13.64
CA GLU A 195 15.22 21.01 14.84
C GLU A 195 14.31 20.80 16.06
N GLY A 196 14.60 19.78 16.85
CA GLY A 196 13.81 19.46 18.03
C GLY A 196 13.15 18.10 18.03
N ASP A 197 13.55 17.16 17.14
CA ASP A 197 13.18 15.75 17.31
C ASP A 197 13.62 15.32 18.73
N PRO A 198 12.67 15.06 19.65
CA PRO A 198 13.01 14.71 21.01
C PRO A 198 13.89 13.47 20.98
N GLN A 199 15.07 13.56 21.54
CA GLN A 199 15.95 12.40 21.65
C GLN A 199 15.14 11.26 22.22
N HIS A 200 15.11 10.13 21.52
CA HIS A 200 14.46 8.93 22.02
C HIS A 200 14.91 8.67 23.46
N PRO A 201 14.00 8.52 24.43
CA PRO A 201 14.37 8.23 25.79
C PRO A 201 15.13 6.90 25.82
N HIS A 202 16.43 6.95 26.08
CA HIS A 202 17.27 5.74 26.19
C HIS A 202 16.98 5.02 27.52
N VAL A 203 15.75 4.53 27.68
CA VAL A 203 15.36 3.77 28.86
C VAL A 203 15.94 2.36 28.79
N PRO A 204 16.77 1.94 29.76
CA PRO A 204 17.26 0.56 29.80
C PRO A 204 16.10 -0.44 29.83
N TRP A 205 16.19 -1.54 29.07
CA TRP A 205 15.13 -2.54 28.96
C TRP A 205 14.55 -2.99 30.32
N ARG A 206 15.42 -3.16 31.33
CA ARG A 206 14.99 -3.54 32.69
C ARG A 206 14.14 -2.49 33.42
N LYS A 207 14.06 -1.25 32.91
CA LYS A 207 13.25 -0.16 33.43
C LYS A 207 12.08 0.22 32.52
N THR A 208 11.96 -0.46 31.38
CA THR A 208 10.93 -0.18 30.40
C THR A 208 9.58 -0.71 30.88
N VAL A 209 8.57 0.15 30.86
CA VAL A 209 7.18 -0.17 31.16
C VAL A 209 6.36 0.07 29.89
N ILE A 210 5.80 -0.99 29.34
CA ILE A 210 5.01 -0.97 28.10
C ILE A 210 3.53 -1.00 28.48
N TYR A 211 2.75 -0.09 27.90
CA TYR A 211 1.30 -0.05 28.02
C TYR A 211 0.69 -0.20 26.62
N GLU A 212 0.02 -1.32 26.37
CA GLU A 212 -0.70 -1.55 25.12
C GLU A 212 -2.13 -1.01 25.23
N MET A 213 -2.56 -0.22 24.25
CA MET A 213 -3.89 0.38 24.26
C MET A 213 -4.46 0.52 22.85
N HIS A 214 -5.78 0.54 22.76
CA HIS A 214 -6.49 0.96 21.54
C HIS A 214 -6.63 2.48 21.58
N VAL A 215 -6.05 3.19 20.61
CA VAL A 215 -5.99 4.68 20.59
C VAL A 215 -7.38 5.31 20.77
N LYS A 216 -8.38 4.90 19.97
CA LYS A 216 -9.75 5.40 20.11
C LYS A 216 -10.36 5.04 21.46
N GLY A 217 -10.25 3.78 21.87
CA GLY A 217 -10.86 3.29 23.12
C GLY A 217 -10.31 3.97 24.35
N PHE A 218 -9.02 4.28 24.37
CA PHE A 218 -8.36 4.88 25.52
C PHE A 218 -8.85 6.29 25.86
N THR A 219 -9.09 7.11 24.83
CA THR A 219 -9.47 8.52 25.03
C THR A 219 -10.93 8.83 24.66
N ALA A 220 -11.71 7.88 24.15
CA ALA A 220 -13.09 8.10 23.68
C ALA A 220 -14.01 8.71 24.74
N ASN A 221 -13.83 8.31 25.99
CA ASN A 221 -14.63 8.79 27.13
C ASN A 221 -13.80 9.63 28.12
N ALA A 222 -12.65 10.15 27.70
CA ALA A 222 -11.76 10.90 28.58
C ALA A 222 -12.35 12.27 28.94
N PRO A 223 -12.78 12.51 30.21
CA PRO A 223 -13.43 13.77 30.60
C PRO A 223 -12.46 14.94 30.66
N TRP A 224 -11.16 14.66 30.70
CA TRP A 224 -10.09 15.68 30.72
C TRP A 224 -9.71 16.19 29.33
N LEU A 225 -10.30 15.65 28.27
CA LEU A 225 -10.05 16.09 26.89
C LEU A 225 -11.24 16.87 26.33
N PRO A 226 -10.97 17.89 25.48
CA PRO A 226 -11.98 18.46 24.61
C PRO A 226 -12.66 17.36 23.76
N GLU A 227 -13.97 17.46 23.54
CA GLU A 227 -14.73 16.44 22.86
C GLU A 227 -14.19 16.15 21.46
N SER A 228 -13.75 17.19 20.72
CA SER A 228 -13.15 17.07 19.39
C SER A 228 -11.85 16.27 19.33
N LEU A 229 -11.16 16.09 20.45
CA LEU A 229 -9.91 15.33 20.53
C LEU A 229 -10.11 13.91 21.04
N ARG A 230 -11.29 13.58 21.60
CA ARG A 230 -11.54 12.25 22.15
C ARG A 230 -11.50 11.17 21.05
N GLY A 231 -10.87 10.06 21.35
CA GLY A 231 -10.75 8.92 20.43
C GLY A 231 -9.82 9.17 19.24
N THR A 232 -8.97 10.19 19.27
CA THR A 232 -8.04 10.55 18.20
C THR A 232 -6.58 10.41 18.64
N TYR A 233 -5.66 10.36 17.68
CA TYR A 233 -4.21 10.42 17.94
C TYR A 233 -3.82 11.75 18.64
N ALA A 234 -4.45 12.87 18.26
CA ALA A 234 -4.23 14.17 18.89
C ALA A 234 -4.66 14.16 20.37
N GLY A 235 -5.75 13.45 20.71
CA GLY A 235 -6.18 13.22 22.08
C GLY A 235 -5.17 12.38 22.87
N LEU A 236 -4.57 11.39 22.26
CA LEU A 236 -3.51 10.60 22.88
C LEU A 236 -2.24 11.44 23.13
N ALA A 237 -1.87 12.29 22.17
CA ALA A 237 -0.72 13.20 22.28
C ALA A 237 -0.98 14.44 23.16
N HIS A 238 -2.21 14.63 23.67
CA HIS A 238 -2.54 15.79 24.51
C HIS A 238 -1.74 15.78 25.82
N PRO A 239 -1.23 16.95 26.27
CA PRO A 239 -0.37 17.02 27.46
C PRO A 239 -0.94 16.36 28.72
N THR A 240 -2.27 16.49 28.95
CA THR A 240 -2.93 15.85 30.11
C THR A 240 -2.93 14.32 29.99
N THR A 241 -3.10 13.77 28.78
CA THR A 241 -3.03 12.32 28.53
C THR A 241 -1.61 11.80 28.75
N LEU A 242 -0.62 12.52 28.24
CA LEU A 242 0.80 12.19 28.45
C LEU A 242 1.18 12.22 29.93
N ALA A 243 0.74 13.25 30.66
CA ALA A 243 0.98 13.35 32.11
C ALA A 243 0.36 12.18 32.87
N TYR A 244 -0.84 11.74 32.48
CA TYR A 244 -1.48 10.56 33.07
C TYR A 244 -0.65 9.30 32.83
N LEU A 245 -0.21 9.05 31.57
CA LEU A 245 0.61 7.88 31.21
C LEU A 245 1.96 7.91 31.95
N GLN A 246 2.61 9.07 32.03
CA GLN A 246 3.85 9.24 32.80
C GLN A 246 3.63 8.98 34.30
N GLY A 247 2.49 9.42 34.83
CA GLY A 247 2.11 9.17 36.23
C GLY A 247 1.91 7.67 36.54
N LEU A 248 1.57 6.85 35.54
CA LEU A 248 1.54 5.40 35.67
C LEU A 248 2.92 4.75 35.57
N GLY A 249 3.98 5.52 35.31
CA GLY A 249 5.34 5.03 35.16
C GLY A 249 5.63 4.44 33.78
N ILE A 250 4.83 4.73 32.77
CA ILE A 250 5.05 4.33 31.37
C ILE A 250 6.27 5.08 30.82
N THR A 251 7.16 4.38 30.13
CA THR A 251 8.44 4.91 29.65
C THR A 251 8.54 4.95 28.14
#